data_0bfc4953a7c4d28d7636d9702a40c8cb
#
_entry.id   0bfc4953a7c4d28d7636d9702a40c8cb
#
_cell.length_a   1.000
_cell.length_b   1.000
_cell.length_c   1.000
_cell.angle_alpha   90.00
_cell.angle_beta   90.00
_cell.angle_gamma   90.00
#
_symmetry.space_group_name_H-M   'P 1'
#
loop_
_entity.id
_entity.type
_entity.pdbx_description
1 polymer ?
#
loop_
_entity_poly.entity_id
_entity_poly.type
_entity_poly.pdbx_seq_one_letter_code
_entity_poly.pdbx_strand_id
1 'polypeptide(L)'
;MRSGKLFISNGDGELAEAHGFVTLGGCKFYADPTDGSLCVGWKSVNGKWYFFDEAGGYAKSGWLYKDGSWFYLDPSTYVMKTGWVAVNGSWYYLNSSGFMQTGWLNLGGTWYWLDASGAMATGWRVVDGSWNYFMANGAWVSDYMDAKAQSYSSNTNWLILVDTSRCVTSIYTGSWNNWSLNRRYVCSTGKASTPTVIGEYQVYGKGYSFGHGYTCYYYTQFYGDYLFHSSPYYVNSNRVMDPTMGVPSSAGCVRLEIQNAKWIYDNIPYGTKVVTY
;
A
#
# COMPACT_ATOMS: atom_id res chain seq x y z
N MET A 1 -46.80 17.42 18.02
CA MET A 1 -46.07 18.51 17.34
C MET A 1 -46.72 19.86 17.73
N ARG A 2 -45.93 20.80 18.22
CA ARG A 2 -46.39 22.22 18.38
C ARG A 2 -45.60 23.05 17.34
N SER A 3 -46.31 23.87 16.58
CA SER A 3 -45.70 24.76 15.58
C SER A 3 -44.72 24.06 14.60
N GLY A 4 -45.02 22.83 14.20
CA GLY A 4 -44.15 22.04 13.31
C GLY A 4 -42.88 21.44 13.97
N LYS A 5 -42.68 21.64 15.28
CA LYS A 5 -41.55 21.08 16.03
C LYS A 5 -41.91 19.75 16.69
N LEU A 6 -40.92 18.86 16.82
CA LEU A 6 -41.01 17.61 17.56
C LEU A 6 -40.66 17.84 19.04
N PHE A 7 -41.32 17.12 19.94
CA PHE A 7 -41.01 17.13 21.36
C PHE A 7 -41.17 15.73 21.93
N ILE A 8 -40.50 15.45 23.04
CA ILE A 8 -40.75 14.24 23.84
C ILE A 8 -41.98 14.47 24.71
N SER A 9 -42.92 13.52 24.74
CA SER A 9 -44.02 13.52 25.68
C SER A 9 -43.85 12.43 26.72
N ASN A 10 -44.34 12.65 27.95
CA ASN A 10 -44.50 11.59 28.96
C ASN A 10 -45.68 10.66 28.59
N GLY A 11 -45.91 9.60 29.38
CA GLY A 11 -46.99 8.63 29.17
C GLY A 11 -48.39 9.26 29.15
N ASP A 12 -48.59 10.43 29.72
CA ASP A 12 -49.85 11.18 29.80
C ASP A 12 -50.02 12.19 28.68
N GLY A 13 -49.04 12.24 27.73
CA GLY A 13 -49.04 13.15 26.60
C GLY A 13 -48.56 14.58 26.90
N GLU A 14 -48.08 14.85 28.11
CA GLU A 14 -47.47 16.12 28.47
C GLU A 14 -46.03 16.17 27.92
N LEU A 15 -45.56 17.38 27.52
CA LEU A 15 -44.19 17.59 27.06
C LEU A 15 -43.22 17.36 28.21
N ALA A 16 -42.28 16.43 28.01
CA ALA A 16 -41.19 16.27 28.95
C ALA A 16 -40.23 17.46 28.86
N GLU A 17 -39.83 18.02 29.99
CA GLU A 17 -38.73 18.97 30.06
C GLU A 17 -37.44 18.20 29.79
N ALA A 18 -36.97 18.27 28.55
CA ALA A 18 -35.76 17.61 28.11
C ALA A 18 -34.79 18.64 27.52
N HIS A 19 -33.56 18.63 27.94
CA HIS A 19 -32.46 19.48 27.45
C HIS A 19 -31.22 18.68 27.18
N GLY A 20 -30.59 18.90 26.03
CA GLY A 20 -29.39 18.18 25.64
C GLY A 20 -29.69 16.75 25.14
N PHE A 21 -28.72 15.81 25.34
CA PHE A 21 -28.89 14.43 24.91
C PHE A 21 -29.85 13.65 25.81
N VAL A 22 -30.84 13.01 25.19
CA VAL A 22 -31.84 12.15 25.83
C VAL A 22 -31.85 10.78 25.15
N THR A 23 -32.02 9.72 25.91
CA THR A 23 -32.24 8.36 25.38
C THR A 23 -33.67 7.91 25.75
N LEU A 24 -34.44 7.53 24.74
CA LEU A 24 -35.78 7.02 24.90
C LEU A 24 -36.00 5.84 23.94
N GLY A 25 -36.51 4.72 24.47
CA GLY A 25 -36.78 3.53 23.68
C GLY A 25 -35.54 3.00 22.93
N GLY A 26 -34.30 3.17 23.48
CA GLY A 26 -33.06 2.79 22.84
C GLY A 26 -32.56 3.77 21.78
N CYS A 27 -33.33 4.80 21.44
CA CYS A 27 -32.95 5.84 20.49
C CYS A 27 -32.38 7.07 21.22
N LYS A 28 -31.36 7.69 20.62
CA LYS A 28 -30.72 8.90 21.15
C LYS A 28 -31.28 10.13 20.43
N PHE A 29 -31.65 11.15 21.21
CA PHE A 29 -32.19 12.42 20.75
C PHE A 29 -31.33 13.56 21.28
N TYR A 30 -31.50 14.76 20.70
CA TYR A 30 -30.98 15.99 21.28
C TYR A 30 -32.10 17.03 21.35
N ALA A 31 -32.47 17.38 22.56
CA ALA A 31 -33.44 18.45 22.83
C ALA A 31 -32.73 19.81 22.91
N ASP A 32 -33.24 20.82 22.18
CA ASP A 32 -32.67 22.16 22.19
C ASP A 32 -32.73 22.73 23.61
N PRO A 33 -31.59 23.21 24.14
CA PRO A 33 -31.56 23.74 25.51
C PRO A 33 -32.48 24.95 25.76
N THR A 34 -32.89 25.61 24.70
CA THR A 34 -33.70 26.85 24.78
C THR A 34 -35.17 26.55 24.94
N ASP A 35 -35.72 25.63 24.18
CA ASP A 35 -37.16 25.40 24.10
C ASP A 35 -37.59 23.93 24.23
N GLY A 36 -36.63 23.01 24.44
CA GLY A 36 -36.89 21.57 24.59
C GLY A 36 -37.30 20.84 23.29
N SER A 37 -37.33 21.54 22.15
CA SER A 37 -37.68 20.90 20.89
C SER A 37 -36.58 19.94 20.42
N LEU A 38 -36.96 18.80 19.83
CA LEU A 38 -35.99 17.84 19.27
C LEU A 38 -35.30 18.41 18.03
N CYS A 39 -34.01 18.36 18.02
CA CYS A 39 -33.23 18.71 16.85
C CYS A 39 -33.45 17.69 15.74
N VAL A 40 -33.50 18.15 14.50
CA VAL A 40 -33.56 17.35 13.27
C VAL A 40 -32.46 17.82 12.30
N GLY A 41 -32.03 16.93 11.39
CA GLY A 41 -30.96 17.24 10.47
C GLY A 41 -29.60 17.35 11.16
N TRP A 42 -28.68 18.08 10.54
CA TRP A 42 -27.33 18.29 11.07
C TRP A 42 -27.32 19.23 12.29
N LYS A 43 -26.65 18.79 13.35
CA LYS A 43 -26.44 19.59 14.57
C LYS A 43 -25.03 19.41 15.11
N SER A 44 -24.34 20.52 15.35
CA SER A 44 -23.07 20.52 16.09
C SER A 44 -23.34 20.66 17.59
N VAL A 45 -22.79 19.76 18.39
CA VAL A 45 -22.84 19.78 19.84
C VAL A 45 -21.43 19.62 20.39
N ASN A 46 -20.95 20.62 21.11
CA ASN A 46 -19.57 20.64 21.66
C ASN A 46 -18.49 20.35 20.59
N GLY A 47 -18.63 20.94 19.40
CA GLY A 47 -17.70 20.76 18.27
C GLY A 47 -17.79 19.42 17.53
N LYS A 48 -18.71 18.55 17.91
CA LYS A 48 -18.97 17.26 17.25
C LYS A 48 -20.26 17.34 16.45
N TRP A 49 -20.23 16.82 15.20
CA TRP A 49 -21.40 16.79 14.32
C TRP A 49 -22.20 15.51 14.48
N TYR A 50 -23.52 15.65 14.52
CA TYR A 50 -24.52 14.59 14.58
C TYR A 50 -25.56 14.83 13.50
N PHE A 51 -26.22 13.77 13.05
CA PHE A 51 -27.40 13.88 12.20
C PHE A 51 -28.60 13.22 12.88
N PHE A 52 -29.66 14.00 13.02
CA PHE A 52 -30.92 13.53 13.59
C PHE A 52 -31.93 13.32 12.48
N ASP A 53 -32.66 12.22 12.53
CA ASP A 53 -33.70 11.88 11.56
C ASP A 53 -34.71 13.04 11.42
N GLU A 54 -35.01 13.42 10.18
CA GLU A 54 -35.83 14.61 9.91
C GLU A 54 -37.31 14.42 10.29
N ALA A 55 -37.78 13.16 10.32
CA ALA A 55 -39.17 12.86 10.72
C ALA A 55 -39.29 12.48 12.19
N GLY A 56 -38.33 11.76 12.76
CA GLY A 56 -38.39 11.20 14.10
C GLY A 56 -37.51 11.87 15.13
N GLY A 57 -36.52 12.70 14.74
CA GLY A 57 -35.63 13.43 15.65
C GLY A 57 -34.57 12.54 16.33
N TYR A 58 -34.48 11.24 16.02
CA TYR A 58 -33.48 10.34 16.61
C TYR A 58 -32.15 10.42 15.87
N ALA A 59 -31.03 10.23 16.60
CA ALA A 59 -29.70 10.25 16.04
C ALA A 59 -29.48 9.07 15.09
N LYS A 60 -28.97 9.33 13.90
CA LYS A 60 -28.53 8.32 12.93
C LYS A 60 -27.16 7.77 13.28
N SER A 61 -26.89 6.53 12.87
CA SER A 61 -25.59 5.89 12.95
C SER A 61 -25.32 5.05 11.71
N GLY A 62 -24.04 4.73 11.47
CA GLY A 62 -23.61 4.02 10.27
C GLY A 62 -23.56 4.96 9.05
N TRP A 63 -23.70 4.39 7.87
CA TRP A 63 -23.67 5.14 6.61
C TRP A 63 -24.95 5.98 6.44
N LEU A 64 -24.75 7.25 6.10
CA LEU A 64 -25.79 8.22 5.79
C LEU A 64 -25.54 8.81 4.40
N TYR A 65 -26.49 8.65 3.48
CA TYR A 65 -26.49 9.40 2.21
C TYR A 65 -27.37 10.65 2.36
N LYS A 66 -26.78 11.82 2.19
CA LYS A 66 -27.49 13.10 2.32
C LYS A 66 -26.88 14.12 1.35
N ASP A 67 -27.73 14.83 0.65
CA ASP A 67 -27.37 15.93 -0.26
C ASP A 67 -26.28 15.55 -1.29
N GLY A 68 -26.39 14.33 -1.87
CA GLY A 68 -25.47 13.83 -2.89
C GLY A 68 -24.15 13.25 -2.36
N SER A 69 -23.96 13.15 -1.04
CA SER A 69 -22.73 12.69 -0.41
C SER A 69 -22.98 11.61 0.64
N TRP A 70 -22.01 10.70 0.80
CA TRP A 70 -22.00 9.73 1.88
C TRP A 70 -21.22 10.25 3.08
N PHE A 71 -21.76 10.01 4.26
CA PHE A 71 -21.17 10.29 5.57
C PHE A 71 -21.17 9.01 6.39
N TYR A 72 -20.30 8.94 7.39
CA TYR A 72 -20.33 7.86 8.36
C TYR A 72 -20.47 8.40 9.78
N LEU A 73 -21.51 7.95 10.46
CA LEU A 73 -21.81 8.29 11.85
C LEU A 73 -21.42 7.11 12.73
N ASP A 74 -20.55 7.31 13.69
CA ASP A 74 -20.03 6.26 14.57
C ASP A 74 -21.17 5.54 15.29
N PRO A 75 -21.28 4.20 15.18
CA PRO A 75 -22.43 3.47 15.76
C PRO A 75 -22.55 3.56 17.28
N SER A 76 -21.45 3.81 17.99
CA SER A 76 -21.43 3.89 19.45
C SER A 76 -21.67 5.30 19.97
N THR A 77 -21.08 6.30 19.29
CA THR A 77 -21.11 7.70 19.72
C THR A 77 -22.08 8.56 18.92
N TYR A 78 -22.52 8.12 17.74
CA TYR A 78 -23.34 8.84 16.75
C TYR A 78 -22.63 10.07 16.13
N VAL A 79 -21.34 10.24 16.42
CA VAL A 79 -20.54 11.36 15.93
C VAL A 79 -20.14 11.11 14.47
N MET A 80 -20.26 12.13 13.63
CA MET A 80 -19.76 12.11 12.25
C MET A 80 -18.25 11.90 12.25
N LYS A 81 -17.80 10.92 11.48
CA LYS A 81 -16.39 10.59 11.31
C LYS A 81 -15.74 11.42 10.21
N THR A 82 -14.45 11.65 10.36
CA THR A 82 -13.54 12.23 9.37
C THR A 82 -12.26 11.43 9.35
N GLY A 83 -11.48 11.51 8.26
CA GLY A 83 -10.28 10.72 8.09
C GLY A 83 -10.58 9.26 7.74
N TRP A 84 -9.65 8.37 8.04
CA TRP A 84 -9.78 6.95 7.77
C TRP A 84 -10.76 6.26 8.74
N VAL A 85 -11.66 5.44 8.17
CA VAL A 85 -12.66 4.66 8.91
C VAL A 85 -12.70 3.24 8.37
N ALA A 86 -12.58 2.26 9.25
CA ALA A 86 -12.77 0.85 8.91
C ALA A 86 -14.23 0.43 9.16
N VAL A 87 -14.89 -0.11 8.12
CA VAL A 87 -16.26 -0.60 8.20
C VAL A 87 -16.34 -1.95 7.51
N ASN A 88 -16.77 -2.99 8.21
CA ASN A 88 -16.92 -4.35 7.68
C ASN A 88 -15.68 -4.88 6.94
N GLY A 89 -14.48 -4.59 7.45
CA GLY A 89 -13.21 -5.05 6.87
C GLY A 89 -12.67 -4.22 5.72
N SER A 90 -13.38 -3.18 5.28
CA SER A 90 -12.93 -2.22 4.26
C SER A 90 -12.60 -0.88 4.88
N TRP A 91 -11.58 -0.20 4.35
CA TRP A 91 -11.22 1.16 4.75
C TRP A 91 -11.85 2.18 3.80
N TYR A 92 -12.33 3.28 4.38
CA TYR A 92 -12.92 4.43 3.69
C TYR A 92 -12.27 5.71 4.19
N TYR A 93 -12.27 6.74 3.37
CA TYR A 93 -11.76 8.05 3.79
C TYR A 93 -12.86 9.11 3.69
N LEU A 94 -13.11 9.80 4.80
CA LEU A 94 -14.03 10.94 4.91
C LEU A 94 -13.16 12.21 4.99
N ASN A 95 -13.41 13.21 4.15
CA ASN A 95 -12.67 14.47 4.23
C ASN A 95 -13.02 15.26 5.51
N SER A 96 -12.43 16.43 5.69
CA SER A 96 -12.66 17.27 6.88
C SER A 96 -14.10 17.71 7.06
N SER A 97 -14.90 17.71 6.00
CA SER A 97 -16.35 18.00 6.03
C SER A 97 -17.21 16.73 6.22
N GLY A 98 -16.60 15.56 6.38
CA GLY A 98 -17.27 14.28 6.54
C GLY A 98 -17.68 13.59 5.25
N PHE A 99 -17.37 14.15 4.06
CA PHE A 99 -17.74 13.55 2.78
C PHE A 99 -16.84 12.37 2.45
N MET A 100 -17.45 11.21 2.17
CA MET A 100 -16.72 10.03 1.68
C MET A 100 -16.03 10.36 0.36
N GLN A 101 -14.76 10.02 0.26
CA GLN A 101 -13.96 10.23 -0.95
C GLN A 101 -13.97 8.98 -1.83
N THR A 102 -13.81 9.19 -3.15
CA THR A 102 -13.63 8.16 -4.17
C THR A 102 -12.54 8.61 -5.15
N GLY A 103 -11.97 7.68 -5.92
CA GLY A 103 -10.89 7.97 -6.86
C GLY A 103 -9.52 8.12 -6.18
N TRP A 104 -8.62 8.82 -6.85
CA TRP A 104 -7.27 9.07 -6.35
C TRP A 104 -7.27 10.04 -5.16
N LEU A 105 -6.61 9.64 -4.09
CA LEU A 105 -6.45 10.42 -2.86
C LEU A 105 -4.98 10.55 -2.50
N ASN A 106 -4.48 11.78 -2.38
CA ASN A 106 -3.13 12.05 -1.87
C ASN A 106 -3.18 12.53 -0.42
N LEU A 107 -2.46 11.83 0.45
CA LEU A 107 -2.31 12.21 1.85
C LEU A 107 -0.83 12.30 2.20
N GLY A 108 -0.33 13.52 2.29
CA GLY A 108 1.07 13.77 2.67
C GLY A 108 2.10 13.14 1.71
N GLY A 109 1.81 13.09 0.41
CA GLY A 109 2.67 12.51 -0.61
C GLY A 109 2.43 11.02 -0.88
N THR A 110 1.64 10.33 -0.06
CA THR A 110 1.22 8.95 -0.30
C THR A 110 -0.10 8.95 -1.07
N TRP A 111 -0.13 8.20 -2.19
CA TRP A 111 -1.33 8.04 -3.00
C TRP A 111 -2.09 6.78 -2.63
N TYR A 112 -3.42 6.91 -2.63
CA TYR A 112 -4.39 5.84 -2.41
C TYR A 112 -5.42 5.85 -3.54
N TRP A 113 -6.06 4.73 -3.77
CA TRP A 113 -7.22 4.63 -4.64
C TRP A 113 -8.44 4.16 -3.84
N LEU A 114 -9.51 4.93 -3.92
CA LEU A 114 -10.81 4.58 -3.35
C LEU A 114 -11.75 4.27 -4.52
N ASP A 115 -12.29 3.08 -4.57
CA ASP A 115 -13.17 2.66 -5.66
C ASP A 115 -14.50 3.44 -5.67
N ALA A 116 -15.40 3.12 -6.60
CA ALA A 116 -16.70 3.79 -6.71
C ALA A 116 -17.59 3.62 -5.47
N SER A 117 -17.36 2.59 -4.66
CA SER A 117 -18.03 2.39 -3.37
C SER A 117 -17.38 3.17 -2.23
N GLY A 118 -16.24 3.80 -2.45
CA GLY A 118 -15.39 4.45 -1.47
C GLY A 118 -14.40 3.50 -0.78
N ALA A 119 -14.41 2.20 -1.09
CA ALA A 119 -13.52 1.24 -0.46
C ALA A 119 -12.07 1.39 -0.96
N MET A 120 -11.11 1.40 -0.03
CA MET A 120 -9.69 1.52 -0.31
C MET A 120 -9.17 0.29 -1.05
N ALA A 121 -8.49 0.51 -2.17
CA ALA A 121 -7.84 -0.53 -2.95
C ALA A 121 -6.61 -1.11 -2.22
N THR A 122 -6.42 -2.43 -2.34
CA THR A 122 -5.22 -3.16 -1.95
C THR A 122 -4.89 -4.22 -2.99
N GLY A 123 -3.62 -4.61 -3.12
CA GLY A 123 -3.16 -5.55 -4.15
C GLY A 123 -3.25 -4.97 -5.57
N TRP A 124 -3.27 -5.85 -6.57
CA TRP A 124 -3.39 -5.43 -7.96
C TRP A 124 -4.81 -4.97 -8.30
N ARG A 125 -4.93 -3.80 -8.92
CA ARG A 125 -6.19 -3.21 -9.41
C ARG A 125 -6.00 -2.56 -10.77
N VAL A 126 -7.02 -2.64 -11.61
CA VAL A 126 -7.07 -1.84 -12.84
C VAL A 126 -7.67 -0.48 -12.49
N VAL A 127 -6.90 0.57 -12.71
CA VAL A 127 -7.31 1.97 -12.53
C VAL A 127 -6.98 2.71 -13.80
N ASP A 128 -7.95 3.41 -14.37
CA ASP A 128 -7.82 4.16 -15.62
C ASP A 128 -7.21 3.33 -16.77
N GLY A 129 -7.62 2.05 -16.87
CA GLY A 129 -7.17 1.12 -17.91
C GLY A 129 -5.77 0.53 -17.69
N SER A 130 -5.09 0.86 -16.60
CA SER A 130 -3.73 0.39 -16.27
C SER A 130 -3.71 -0.44 -14.99
N TRP A 131 -2.87 -1.48 -14.96
CA TRP A 131 -2.61 -2.23 -13.74
C TRP A 131 -1.79 -1.41 -12.75
N ASN A 132 -2.32 -1.26 -11.56
CA ASN A 132 -1.70 -0.56 -10.44
C ASN A 132 -1.61 -1.50 -9.24
N TYR A 133 -0.56 -1.36 -8.44
CA TYR A 133 -0.40 -2.12 -7.20
C TYR A 133 -0.51 -1.22 -5.97
N PHE A 134 -1.32 -1.66 -5.00
CA PHE A 134 -1.51 -1.00 -3.71
C PHE A 134 -1.07 -1.94 -2.59
N MET A 135 -0.24 -1.46 -1.70
CA MET A 135 0.21 -2.23 -0.53
C MET A 135 -0.96 -2.60 0.39
N ALA A 136 -0.75 -3.46 1.39
CA ALA A 136 -1.78 -3.84 2.34
C ALA A 136 -2.36 -2.64 3.13
N ASN A 137 -1.57 -1.60 3.32
CA ASN A 137 -2.01 -0.33 3.92
C ASN A 137 -2.65 0.64 2.92
N GLY A 138 -2.88 0.22 1.68
CA GLY A 138 -3.48 1.02 0.61
C GLY A 138 -2.52 1.93 -0.15
N ALA A 139 -1.26 2.04 0.23
CA ALA A 139 -0.31 2.92 -0.44
C ALA A 139 -0.02 2.44 -1.88
N TRP A 140 -0.16 3.33 -2.86
CA TRP A 140 0.15 3.05 -4.25
C TRP A 140 1.66 2.93 -4.49
N VAL A 141 2.06 1.94 -5.27
CA VAL A 141 3.45 1.69 -5.67
C VAL A 141 3.61 2.05 -7.14
N SER A 142 4.38 3.10 -7.41
CA SER A 142 4.53 3.67 -8.76
C SER A 142 5.47 2.88 -9.68
N ASP A 143 6.43 2.11 -9.13
CA ASP A 143 7.37 1.31 -9.90
C ASP A 143 6.91 -0.14 -10.02
N TYR A 144 6.89 -0.68 -11.25
CA TYR A 144 6.43 -2.04 -11.54
C TYR A 144 7.29 -3.11 -10.82
N MET A 145 8.62 -2.94 -10.73
CA MET A 145 9.49 -3.89 -10.02
C MET A 145 9.18 -3.91 -8.53
N ASP A 146 8.95 -2.73 -7.94
CA ASP A 146 8.62 -2.59 -6.51
C ASP A 146 7.25 -3.19 -6.21
N ALA A 147 6.29 -3.00 -7.12
CA ALA A 147 4.98 -3.65 -7.06
C ALA A 147 5.10 -5.18 -7.18
N LYS A 148 5.88 -5.66 -8.15
CA LYS A 148 6.10 -7.09 -8.39
C LYS A 148 6.77 -7.76 -7.18
N ALA A 149 7.70 -7.09 -6.50
CA ALA A 149 8.36 -7.59 -5.30
C ALA A 149 7.36 -8.01 -4.21
N GLN A 150 6.24 -7.27 -4.06
CA GLN A 150 5.23 -7.54 -3.03
C GLN A 150 4.56 -8.93 -3.18
N SER A 151 4.64 -9.54 -4.35
CA SER A 151 4.04 -10.86 -4.63
C SER A 151 4.90 -12.04 -4.19
N TYR A 152 6.16 -11.81 -3.80
CA TYR A 152 7.11 -12.87 -3.47
C TYR A 152 7.40 -12.96 -1.97
N SER A 153 7.66 -14.19 -1.50
CA SER A 153 8.24 -14.46 -0.19
C SER A 153 9.71 -14.86 -0.31
N SER A 154 10.50 -14.62 0.73
CA SER A 154 11.88 -15.10 0.83
C SER A 154 12.11 -15.76 2.19
N ASN A 155 13.05 -16.70 2.26
CA ASN A 155 13.45 -17.35 3.52
C ASN A 155 14.30 -16.43 4.42
N THR A 156 14.65 -15.26 3.90
CA THR A 156 15.41 -14.22 4.60
C THR A 156 14.63 -12.91 4.55
N ASN A 157 15.11 -11.89 5.25
CA ASN A 157 14.59 -10.53 5.13
C ASN A 157 15.09 -9.78 3.89
N TRP A 158 15.59 -10.51 2.88
CA TRP A 158 16.08 -10.00 1.62
C TRP A 158 15.37 -10.68 0.44
N LEU A 159 15.20 -9.93 -0.65
CA LEU A 159 14.67 -10.39 -1.94
C LEU A 159 15.43 -9.69 -3.06
N ILE A 160 15.80 -10.45 -4.10
CA ILE A 160 16.40 -9.88 -5.31
C ILE A 160 15.48 -10.13 -6.50
N LEU A 161 15.18 -9.07 -7.25
CA LEU A 161 14.51 -9.14 -8.55
C LEU A 161 15.47 -8.72 -9.66
N VAL A 162 15.47 -9.46 -10.75
CA VAL A 162 16.23 -9.14 -11.97
C VAL A 162 15.27 -9.03 -13.13
N ASP A 163 15.08 -7.82 -13.64
CA ASP A 163 14.43 -7.58 -14.92
C ASP A 163 15.44 -7.77 -16.04
N THR A 164 15.35 -8.92 -16.70
CA THR A 164 16.34 -9.31 -17.72
C THR A 164 16.24 -8.48 -18.99
N SER A 165 15.05 -7.95 -19.30
CA SER A 165 14.80 -7.15 -20.48
C SER A 165 15.31 -5.71 -20.31
N ARG A 166 15.18 -5.15 -19.11
CA ARG A 166 15.64 -3.78 -18.76
C ARG A 166 17.06 -3.76 -18.22
N CYS A 167 17.66 -4.94 -18.00
CA CYS A 167 18.98 -5.08 -17.38
C CYS A 167 19.09 -4.35 -16.03
N VAL A 168 18.11 -4.58 -15.16
CA VAL A 168 18.02 -3.98 -13.83
C VAL A 168 17.96 -5.05 -12.76
N THR A 169 18.80 -4.92 -11.74
CA THR A 169 18.74 -5.71 -10.51
C THR A 169 18.28 -4.83 -9.36
N SER A 170 17.19 -5.21 -8.71
CA SER A 170 16.64 -4.53 -7.52
C SER A 170 16.72 -5.43 -6.31
N ILE A 171 17.17 -4.90 -5.19
CA ILE A 171 17.35 -5.59 -3.92
C ILE A 171 16.42 -4.94 -2.89
N TYR A 172 15.67 -5.76 -2.22
CA TYR A 172 14.65 -5.34 -1.25
C TYR A 172 14.96 -5.89 0.13
N THR A 173 14.54 -5.15 1.16
CA THR A 173 14.49 -5.59 2.56
C THR A 173 13.06 -5.61 3.05
N GLY A 174 12.72 -6.59 3.89
CA GLY A 174 11.37 -6.72 4.45
C GLY A 174 10.86 -8.15 4.48
N SER A 175 9.59 -8.32 4.11
CA SER A 175 8.90 -9.60 4.05
C SER A 175 7.78 -9.56 3.00
N TRP A 176 7.10 -10.67 2.78
CA TRP A 176 5.97 -10.77 1.88
C TRP A 176 4.98 -9.61 2.08
N ASN A 177 4.59 -8.97 0.96
CA ASN A 177 3.68 -7.82 0.90
C ASN A 177 4.11 -6.59 1.72
N ASN A 178 5.40 -6.52 2.09
CA ASN A 178 6.00 -5.38 2.81
C ASN A 178 7.49 -5.24 2.46
N TRP A 179 7.83 -5.36 1.18
CA TRP A 179 9.18 -5.17 0.69
C TRP A 179 9.46 -3.69 0.41
N SER A 180 10.57 -3.18 0.95
CA SER A 180 11.08 -1.85 0.67
C SER A 180 12.34 -1.94 -0.19
N LEU A 181 12.42 -1.13 -1.25
CA LEU A 181 13.60 -1.05 -2.09
C LEU A 181 14.80 -0.58 -1.24
N ASN A 182 15.85 -1.39 -1.23
CA ASN A 182 17.12 -1.06 -0.60
C ASN A 182 18.11 -0.50 -1.63
N ARG A 183 18.26 -1.21 -2.76
CA ARG A 183 19.20 -0.84 -3.83
C ARG A 183 18.66 -1.23 -5.20
N ARG A 184 19.05 -0.45 -6.21
CA ARG A 184 18.78 -0.76 -7.60
C ARG A 184 20.04 -0.52 -8.40
N TYR A 185 20.41 -1.52 -9.22
CA TYR A 185 21.62 -1.51 -10.01
C TYR A 185 21.31 -1.75 -11.48
N VAL A 186 21.99 -1.03 -12.36
CA VAL A 186 22.10 -1.43 -13.75
C VAL A 186 22.99 -2.67 -13.80
N CYS A 187 22.58 -3.66 -14.58
CA CYS A 187 23.35 -4.90 -14.79
C CYS A 187 23.45 -5.24 -16.28
N SER A 188 24.19 -6.28 -16.63
CA SER A 188 24.10 -6.90 -17.93
C SER A 188 23.68 -8.35 -17.74
N THR A 189 22.64 -8.75 -18.46
CA THR A 189 22.07 -10.10 -18.46
C THR A 189 22.54 -10.90 -19.66
N GLY A 190 22.12 -12.15 -19.77
CA GLY A 190 22.48 -13.04 -20.89
C GLY A 190 22.01 -12.52 -22.23
N LYS A 191 22.88 -12.59 -23.23
CA LYS A 191 22.53 -12.32 -24.64
C LYS A 191 21.52 -13.33 -25.18
N ALA A 192 20.86 -13.03 -26.30
CA ALA A 192 19.81 -13.88 -26.86
C ALA A 192 20.20 -15.35 -27.10
N SER A 193 21.46 -15.63 -27.42
CA SER A 193 21.97 -17.01 -27.60
C SER A 193 22.28 -17.74 -26.30
N THR A 194 22.41 -17.04 -25.19
CA THR A 194 22.69 -17.58 -23.85
C THR A 194 21.92 -16.73 -22.82
N PRO A 195 20.58 -16.80 -22.79
CA PRO A 195 19.79 -15.93 -21.95
C PRO A 195 20.00 -16.23 -20.46
N THR A 196 19.81 -15.21 -19.63
CA THR A 196 19.68 -15.44 -18.18
C THR A 196 18.42 -16.28 -17.94
N VAL A 197 18.54 -17.31 -17.13
CA VAL A 197 17.42 -18.19 -16.77
C VAL A 197 16.30 -17.38 -16.14
N ILE A 198 15.04 -17.68 -16.52
CA ILE A 198 13.84 -17.05 -15.97
C ILE A 198 13.22 -17.96 -14.92
N GLY A 199 12.85 -17.43 -13.77
CA GLY A 199 12.22 -18.21 -12.70
C GLY A 199 12.50 -17.69 -11.30
N GLU A 200 12.22 -18.54 -10.30
CA GLU A 200 12.42 -18.28 -8.88
C GLU A 200 13.51 -19.20 -8.33
N TYR A 201 14.51 -18.63 -7.75
CA TYR A 201 15.71 -19.31 -7.27
C TYR A 201 16.09 -18.85 -5.87
N GLN A 202 17.20 -19.37 -5.33
CA GLN A 202 17.74 -18.96 -4.04
C GLN A 202 19.25 -18.85 -4.09
N VAL A 203 19.80 -17.92 -3.35
CA VAL A 203 21.26 -17.84 -3.15
C VAL A 203 21.73 -19.05 -2.36
N TYR A 204 22.70 -19.79 -2.91
CA TYR A 204 23.25 -20.98 -2.25
C TYR A 204 24.78 -21.13 -2.36
N GLY A 205 25.47 -20.29 -3.14
CA GLY A 205 26.90 -20.31 -3.30
C GLY A 205 27.52 -18.91 -3.36
N LYS A 206 28.75 -18.79 -2.88
CA LYS A 206 29.52 -17.55 -2.97
C LYS A 206 31.00 -17.84 -3.08
N GLY A 207 31.74 -17.01 -3.80
CA GLY A 207 33.19 -17.07 -3.83
C GLY A 207 33.83 -15.77 -4.30
N TYR A 208 35.11 -15.62 -4.00
CA TYR A 208 35.84 -14.40 -4.26
C TYR A 208 36.05 -14.12 -5.74
N SER A 209 36.41 -15.15 -6.53
CA SER A 209 36.66 -14.97 -7.96
C SER A 209 36.54 -16.29 -8.72
N PHE A 210 36.33 -16.17 -10.02
CA PHE A 210 36.36 -17.25 -10.98
C PHE A 210 36.77 -16.74 -12.37
N GLY A 211 37.10 -17.65 -13.30
CA GLY A 211 37.38 -17.39 -14.71
C GLY A 211 38.53 -18.24 -15.26
N HIS A 212 38.60 -18.28 -16.58
CA HIS A 212 39.70 -18.92 -17.32
C HIS A 212 40.09 -17.98 -18.46
N GLY A 213 41.32 -17.42 -18.39
CA GLY A 213 41.76 -16.35 -19.30
C GLY A 213 41.20 -14.97 -18.99
N TYR A 214 40.34 -14.85 -17.99
CA TYR A 214 39.79 -13.61 -17.40
C TYR A 214 39.54 -13.83 -15.93
N THR A 215 39.18 -12.78 -15.19
CA THR A 215 38.78 -12.89 -13.78
C THR A 215 37.51 -12.12 -13.55
N CYS A 216 36.48 -12.78 -13.01
CA CYS A 216 35.29 -12.15 -12.43
C CYS A 216 35.38 -12.24 -10.90
N TYR A 217 34.95 -11.19 -10.19
CA TYR A 217 35.06 -11.08 -8.75
C TYR A 217 33.70 -11.11 -8.07
N TYR A 218 33.67 -11.53 -6.80
CA TYR A 218 32.54 -11.47 -5.87
C TYR A 218 31.30 -12.16 -6.41
N TYR A 219 31.43 -13.45 -6.78
CA TYR A 219 30.26 -14.15 -7.28
C TYR A 219 29.33 -14.57 -6.16
N THR A 220 28.02 -14.45 -6.46
CA THR A 220 26.91 -14.96 -5.66
C THR A 220 26.05 -15.82 -6.56
N GLN A 221 25.95 -17.11 -6.28
CA GLN A 221 25.33 -18.14 -7.10
C GLN A 221 23.87 -18.31 -6.69
N PHE A 222 22.97 -18.37 -7.66
CA PHE A 222 21.55 -18.54 -7.41
C PHE A 222 20.89 -19.71 -8.17
N TYR A 223 21.48 -20.18 -9.27
CA TYR A 223 21.02 -21.37 -9.98
C TYR A 223 22.10 -21.93 -10.92
N GLY A 224 22.45 -23.23 -10.81
CA GLY A 224 23.48 -23.85 -11.66
C GLY A 224 24.72 -22.94 -11.79
N ASP A 225 25.10 -22.61 -13.02
CA ASP A 225 26.22 -21.71 -13.31
C ASP A 225 25.80 -20.23 -13.45
N TYR A 226 24.56 -19.89 -13.04
CA TYR A 226 24.05 -18.50 -13.06
C TYR A 226 24.42 -17.78 -11.77
N LEU A 227 25.16 -16.69 -11.94
CA LEU A 227 25.80 -15.94 -10.86
C LEU A 227 25.50 -14.44 -11.00
N PHE A 228 25.44 -13.74 -9.88
CA PHE A 228 25.78 -12.32 -9.80
C PHE A 228 27.28 -12.21 -9.67
N HIS A 229 27.96 -11.39 -10.47
CA HIS A 229 29.40 -11.16 -10.38
C HIS A 229 29.84 -9.87 -11.06
N SER A 230 31.10 -9.48 -10.89
CA SER A 230 31.66 -8.31 -11.55
C SER A 230 31.71 -8.47 -13.07
N SER A 231 31.89 -7.38 -13.82
CA SER A 231 32.45 -7.47 -15.19
C SER A 231 33.75 -8.25 -15.21
N PRO A 232 34.10 -8.88 -16.35
CA PRO A 232 35.38 -9.61 -16.46
C PRO A 232 36.56 -8.63 -16.53
N TYR A 233 37.62 -8.99 -15.87
CA TYR A 233 38.92 -8.31 -15.84
C TYR A 233 39.97 -9.11 -16.56
N TYR A 234 40.99 -8.47 -17.10
CA TYR A 234 42.22 -9.16 -17.56
C TYR A 234 42.91 -9.85 -16.36
N VAL A 235 43.42 -11.04 -16.59
CA VAL A 235 44.10 -11.81 -15.55
C VAL A 235 45.22 -10.99 -14.91
N ASN A 236 45.30 -11.03 -13.59
CA ASN A 236 46.27 -10.28 -12.78
C ASN A 236 46.29 -8.76 -13.07
N SER A 237 45.11 -8.17 -13.36
CA SER A 237 45.00 -6.77 -13.72
C SER A 237 43.75 -6.15 -13.13
N ASN A 238 43.80 -4.86 -12.81
CA ASN A 238 42.63 -4.06 -12.43
C ASN A 238 41.91 -3.48 -13.66
N ARG A 239 42.32 -3.83 -14.89
CA ARG A 239 41.69 -3.33 -16.12
C ARG A 239 40.49 -4.20 -16.47
N VAL A 240 39.35 -3.60 -16.62
CA VAL A 240 38.13 -4.26 -17.10
C VAL A 240 38.32 -4.70 -18.55
N MET A 241 37.98 -5.96 -18.84
CA MET A 241 38.04 -6.53 -20.18
C MET A 241 36.82 -6.15 -21.01
N ASP A 242 35.63 -6.20 -20.39
CA ASP A 242 34.37 -5.86 -21.02
C ASP A 242 33.56 -4.95 -20.07
N PRO A 243 33.53 -3.62 -20.34
CA PRO A 243 32.80 -2.65 -19.51
C PRO A 243 31.30 -2.56 -19.84
N THR A 244 30.79 -3.39 -20.75
CA THR A 244 29.39 -3.31 -21.21
C THR A 244 28.41 -3.51 -20.06
N MET A 245 27.53 -2.53 -19.86
CA MET A 245 26.44 -2.51 -18.86
C MET A 245 25.13 -2.02 -19.48
N GLY A 246 24.01 -2.42 -18.90
CA GLY A 246 22.68 -1.98 -19.29
C GLY A 246 22.10 -2.64 -20.53
N VAL A 247 22.81 -3.64 -21.09
CA VAL A 247 22.34 -4.41 -22.25
C VAL A 247 22.62 -5.91 -22.03
N PRO A 248 21.83 -6.81 -22.65
CA PRO A 248 22.10 -8.24 -22.63
C PRO A 248 23.40 -8.58 -23.37
N SER A 249 24.45 -8.91 -22.64
CA SER A 249 25.80 -9.15 -23.23
C SER A 249 26.56 -10.32 -22.58
N SER A 250 26.08 -10.87 -21.48
CA SER A 250 26.72 -11.96 -20.77
C SER A 250 26.43 -13.33 -21.42
N ALA A 251 27.13 -14.38 -20.92
CA ALA A 251 26.85 -15.78 -21.28
C ALA A 251 25.75 -16.41 -20.38
N GLY A 252 24.88 -15.59 -19.75
CA GLY A 252 23.78 -16.03 -18.91
C GLY A 252 23.79 -15.43 -17.50
N CYS A 253 24.95 -15.12 -16.95
CA CYS A 253 25.10 -14.52 -15.64
C CYS A 253 24.58 -13.06 -15.59
N VAL A 254 24.37 -12.57 -14.38
CA VAL A 254 24.05 -11.16 -14.11
C VAL A 254 25.33 -10.41 -13.75
N ARG A 255 25.88 -9.69 -14.71
CA ARG A 255 27.07 -8.87 -14.52
C ARG A 255 26.72 -7.54 -13.88
N LEU A 256 27.57 -7.11 -12.97
CA LEU A 256 27.42 -5.87 -12.20
C LEU A 256 28.75 -5.11 -12.20
N GLU A 257 28.72 -3.84 -11.90
CA GLU A 257 29.92 -3.14 -11.48
C GLU A 257 30.51 -3.82 -10.23
N ILE A 258 31.84 -3.83 -10.11
CA ILE A 258 32.53 -4.61 -9.08
C ILE A 258 32.08 -4.27 -7.65
N GLN A 259 31.84 -2.97 -7.34
CA GLN A 259 31.35 -2.54 -6.05
C GLN A 259 29.93 -3.07 -5.74
N ASN A 260 29.08 -3.21 -6.77
CA ASN A 260 27.72 -3.72 -6.63
C ASN A 260 27.70 -5.25 -6.48
N ALA A 261 28.57 -5.96 -7.24
CA ALA A 261 28.78 -7.39 -7.05
C ALA A 261 29.33 -7.70 -5.65
N LYS A 262 30.32 -6.90 -5.20
CA LYS A 262 30.88 -7.00 -3.86
C LYS A 262 29.83 -6.77 -2.78
N TRP A 263 28.97 -5.76 -2.97
CA TRP A 263 27.92 -5.47 -2.00
C TRP A 263 26.93 -6.66 -1.85
N ILE A 264 26.51 -7.29 -2.97
CA ILE A 264 25.66 -8.51 -2.95
C ILE A 264 26.40 -9.65 -2.23
N TYR A 265 27.67 -9.88 -2.58
CA TYR A 265 28.50 -10.90 -1.98
C TYR A 265 28.60 -10.75 -0.45
N ASP A 266 28.81 -9.53 0.04
CA ASP A 266 29.01 -9.26 1.46
C ASP A 266 27.71 -9.31 2.26
N ASN A 267 26.58 -8.85 1.69
CA ASN A 267 25.37 -8.52 2.46
C ASN A 267 24.20 -9.50 2.25
N ILE A 268 24.11 -10.18 1.12
CA ILE A 268 22.97 -11.05 0.84
C ILE A 268 23.22 -12.45 1.40
N PRO A 269 22.44 -12.96 2.35
CA PRO A 269 22.62 -14.27 2.94
C PRO A 269 22.18 -15.41 2.01
N TYR A 270 22.67 -16.62 2.30
CA TYR A 270 22.16 -17.85 1.70
C TYR A 270 20.67 -18.01 1.97
N GLY A 271 19.92 -18.60 1.04
CA GLY A 271 18.48 -18.77 1.11
C GLY A 271 17.68 -17.55 0.69
N THR A 272 18.33 -16.40 0.38
CA THR A 272 17.63 -15.24 -0.19
C THR A 272 17.04 -15.60 -1.55
N LYS A 273 15.74 -15.31 -1.72
CA LYS A 273 15.05 -15.52 -2.99
C LYS A 273 15.59 -14.58 -4.07
N VAL A 274 15.81 -15.14 -5.25
CA VAL A 274 16.14 -14.43 -6.49
C VAL A 274 15.06 -14.72 -7.51
N VAL A 275 14.46 -13.70 -8.06
CA VAL A 275 13.45 -13.79 -9.12
C VAL A 275 14.00 -13.13 -10.38
N THR A 276 14.06 -13.88 -11.46
CA THR A 276 14.46 -13.38 -12.79
C THR A 276 13.25 -13.42 -13.73
N TYR A 277 12.99 -12.40 -14.54
CA TYR A 277 11.84 -12.31 -15.45
C TYR A 277 12.13 -11.41 -16.65
#